data_1d06744710fd20c714382ec3daee698c
#
_entry.id   1d06744710fd20c714382ec3daee698c
#
_cell.length_a   1.000
_cell.length_b   1.000
_cell.length_c   1.000
_cell.angle_alpha   90.00
_cell.angle_beta   90.00
_cell.angle_gamma   90.00
#
_symmetry.space_group_name_H-M   'P 1'
#
loop_
_entity.id
_entity.type
_entity.pdbx_description
1 polymer ?
#
loop_
_entity_poly.entity_id
_entity_poly.type
_entity_poly.pdbx_seq_one_letter_code
_entity_poly.pdbx_strand_id
1 'polypeptide(L)'
;MFVQVLQGRVTDAQAVRAGLDRWLQELAPGAAGWLGSTGGVTEDGQLIALVRFESEAAARTNSDRPEQGEWWNEMSKLFTGDVTFRESTRVDVDANGDPNDAGFVQVMQGRGSDPERARELMAQDADAWAAYRPDVIGSLTAEHDGGAYTVALYFTSEEAAREGEQKEVPPELKAQMEEMDALSIGQPEFFDLKQPWLDSPR
;
A
#
# COMPACT_ATOMS: atom_id res chain seq x y z
N MET A 1 -4.00 -8.27 11.59
CA MET A 1 -3.05 -8.11 10.47
C MET A 1 -1.96 -7.13 10.88
N PHE A 2 -0.76 -7.32 10.36
CA PHE A 2 0.37 -6.42 10.51
C PHE A 2 0.88 -6.03 9.13
N VAL A 3 1.20 -4.76 8.93
CA VAL A 3 1.75 -4.24 7.67
C VAL A 3 3.08 -3.56 7.94
N GLN A 4 4.07 -3.91 7.13
CA GLN A 4 5.34 -3.21 7.06
C GLN A 4 5.40 -2.47 5.72
N VAL A 5 5.58 -1.16 5.77
CA VAL A 5 5.77 -0.30 4.59
C VAL A 5 7.26 -0.02 4.45
N LEU A 6 7.83 -0.45 3.34
CA LEU A 6 9.21 -0.21 2.95
C LEU A 6 9.23 0.84 1.83
N GLN A 7 10.12 1.82 1.94
CA GLN A 7 10.27 2.88 0.95
C GLN A 7 11.73 3.29 0.80
N GLY A 8 12.14 3.54 -0.44
CA GLY A 8 13.47 4.04 -0.76
C GLY A 8 13.65 4.26 -2.27
N ARG A 9 14.69 4.95 -2.64
CA ARG A 9 15.01 5.20 -4.05
C ARG A 9 15.87 4.08 -4.61
N VAL A 10 15.52 3.59 -5.81
CA VAL A 10 16.28 2.55 -6.51
C VAL A 10 16.69 3.02 -7.91
N THR A 11 17.74 2.43 -8.45
CA THR A 11 18.25 2.76 -9.79
C THR A 11 17.88 1.72 -10.84
N ASP A 12 17.49 0.53 -10.41
CA ASP A 12 17.16 -0.60 -11.29
C ASP A 12 15.94 -1.37 -10.76
N ALA A 13 14.77 -1.00 -11.26
CA ALA A 13 13.51 -1.64 -10.91
C ALA A 13 13.45 -3.12 -11.34
N GLN A 14 14.13 -3.50 -12.43
CA GLN A 14 14.16 -4.88 -12.89
C GLN A 14 15.00 -5.77 -11.97
N ALA A 15 16.15 -5.26 -11.50
CA ALA A 15 16.97 -5.98 -10.52
C ALA A 15 16.22 -6.16 -9.19
N VAL A 16 15.47 -5.15 -8.74
CA VAL A 16 14.60 -5.24 -7.56
C VAL A 16 13.54 -6.33 -7.76
N ARG A 17 12.81 -6.30 -8.90
CA ARG A 17 11.79 -7.32 -9.20
C ARG A 17 12.39 -8.73 -9.24
N ALA A 18 13.52 -8.91 -9.89
CA ALA A 18 14.23 -10.19 -9.92
C ALA A 18 14.61 -10.70 -8.52
N GLY A 19 15.03 -9.78 -7.62
CA GLY A 19 15.31 -10.11 -6.23
C GLY A 19 14.07 -10.55 -5.45
N LEU A 20 12.92 -9.90 -5.70
CA LEU A 20 11.63 -10.30 -5.13
C LEU A 20 11.13 -11.63 -5.69
N ASP A 21 11.27 -11.88 -6.99
CA ASP A 21 10.89 -13.17 -7.62
C ASP A 21 11.69 -14.33 -7.01
N ARG A 22 12.99 -14.11 -6.73
CA ARG A 22 13.81 -15.09 -6.01
C ARG A 22 13.29 -15.30 -4.58
N TRP A 23 12.93 -14.23 -3.86
CA TRP A 23 12.35 -14.34 -2.52
C TRP A 23 11.06 -15.17 -2.53
N LEU A 24 10.18 -14.91 -3.50
CA LEU A 24 8.92 -15.65 -3.66
C LEU A 24 9.14 -17.14 -3.89
N GLN A 25 10.20 -17.52 -4.62
CA GLN A 25 10.51 -18.90 -4.94
C GLN A 25 11.23 -19.62 -3.79
N GLU A 26 12.18 -18.96 -3.16
CA GLU A 26 13.12 -19.60 -2.24
C GLU A 26 12.74 -19.38 -0.76
N LEU A 27 12.23 -18.18 -0.40
CA LEU A 27 12.04 -17.79 0.98
C LEU A 27 10.57 -17.74 1.43
N ALA A 28 9.66 -17.34 0.54
CA ALA A 28 8.24 -17.22 0.86
C ALA A 28 7.61 -18.52 1.40
N PRO A 29 7.98 -19.73 0.93
CA PRO A 29 7.45 -20.97 1.50
C PRO A 29 7.76 -21.17 2.99
N GLY A 30 8.84 -20.56 3.49
CA GLY A 30 9.21 -20.57 4.92
C GLY A 30 8.73 -19.34 5.71
N ALA A 31 8.11 -18.36 5.07
CA ALA A 31 7.62 -17.14 5.72
C ALA A 31 6.22 -17.36 6.32
N ALA A 32 6.16 -18.07 7.46
CA ALA A 32 4.92 -18.39 8.13
C ALA A 32 4.14 -17.11 8.49
N GLY A 33 2.85 -17.10 8.13
CA GLY A 33 1.97 -15.95 8.37
C GLY A 33 2.15 -14.76 7.40
N TRP A 34 2.97 -14.88 6.36
CA TRP A 34 2.98 -13.91 5.28
C TRP A 34 1.67 -14.02 4.48
N LEU A 35 1.02 -12.87 4.26
CA LEU A 35 -0.30 -12.77 3.60
C LEU A 35 -0.21 -12.20 2.19
N GLY A 36 0.96 -11.72 1.80
CA GLY A 36 1.17 -11.12 0.50
C GLY A 36 1.82 -9.74 0.58
N SER A 37 2.12 -9.19 -0.59
CA SER A 37 2.69 -7.85 -0.71
C SER A 37 2.12 -7.10 -1.91
N THR A 38 2.07 -5.78 -1.78
CA THR A 38 1.77 -4.84 -2.84
C THR A 38 2.93 -3.88 -2.94
N GLY A 39 3.52 -3.74 -4.11
CA GLY A 39 4.64 -2.83 -4.28
C GLY A 39 4.89 -2.47 -5.73
N GLY A 40 5.92 -1.69 -5.95
CA GLY A 40 6.35 -1.28 -7.28
C GLY A 40 7.36 -0.13 -7.20
N VAL A 41 7.81 0.30 -8.36
CA VAL A 41 8.71 1.45 -8.51
C VAL A 41 8.00 2.49 -9.37
N THR A 42 7.95 3.71 -8.88
CA THR A 42 7.42 4.87 -9.62
C THR A 42 8.34 5.25 -10.78
N GLU A 43 7.86 6.07 -11.72
CA GLU A 43 8.66 6.52 -12.87
C GLU A 43 9.92 7.31 -12.46
N ASP A 44 9.89 7.98 -11.32
CA ASP A 44 11.04 8.72 -10.77
C ASP A 44 11.97 7.86 -9.90
N GLY A 45 11.73 6.54 -9.82
CA GLY A 45 12.61 5.57 -9.16
C GLY A 45 12.36 5.41 -7.64
N GLN A 46 11.20 5.80 -7.13
CA GLN A 46 10.82 5.48 -5.75
C GLN A 46 10.20 4.07 -5.68
N LEU A 47 10.84 3.19 -4.92
CA LEU A 47 10.24 1.93 -4.51
C LEU A 47 9.35 2.19 -3.31
N ILE A 48 8.14 1.64 -3.34
CA ILE A 48 7.29 1.50 -2.17
C ILE A 48 6.69 0.08 -2.15
N ALA A 49 6.67 -0.54 -0.97
CA ALA A 49 6.09 -1.88 -0.80
C ALA A 49 5.38 -1.97 0.55
N LEU A 50 4.17 -2.53 0.54
CA LEU A 50 3.37 -2.85 1.70
C LEU A 50 3.35 -4.37 1.85
N VAL A 51 4.06 -4.89 2.85
CA VAL A 51 4.17 -6.33 3.13
C VAL A 51 3.25 -6.68 4.29
N ARG A 52 2.37 -7.64 4.07
CA ARG A 52 1.31 -8.04 5.01
C ARG A 52 1.66 -9.35 5.71
N PHE A 53 1.46 -9.39 7.02
CA PHE A 53 1.57 -10.59 7.85
C PHE A 53 0.33 -10.76 8.72
N GLU A 54 0.07 -11.98 9.16
CA GLU A 54 -1.01 -12.26 10.11
C GLU A 54 -0.84 -11.50 11.43
N SER A 55 0.41 -11.31 11.85
CA SER A 55 0.76 -10.62 13.11
C SER A 55 2.16 -10.02 13.04
N GLU A 56 2.46 -9.10 13.94
CA GLU A 56 3.81 -8.58 14.15
C GLU A 56 4.79 -9.70 14.52
N ALA A 57 4.37 -10.65 15.35
CA ALA A 57 5.20 -11.80 15.74
C ALA A 57 5.61 -12.65 14.52
N ALA A 58 4.69 -12.87 13.55
CA ALA A 58 5.01 -13.57 12.31
C ALA A 58 6.03 -12.79 11.47
N ALA A 59 5.86 -11.46 11.36
CA ALA A 59 6.81 -10.60 10.65
C ALA A 59 8.21 -10.63 11.29
N ARG A 60 8.29 -10.54 12.64
CA ARG A 60 9.56 -10.63 13.38
C ARG A 60 10.22 -11.99 13.18
N THR A 61 9.44 -13.08 13.30
CA THR A 61 9.97 -14.43 13.06
C THR A 61 10.56 -14.57 11.66
N ASN A 62 9.89 -14.01 10.64
CA ASN A 62 10.44 -14.00 9.28
C ASN A 62 11.73 -13.17 9.17
N SER A 63 11.77 -11.99 9.80
CA SER A 63 12.94 -11.09 9.77
C SER A 63 14.17 -11.69 10.46
N ASP A 64 13.97 -12.52 11.48
CA ASP A 64 15.02 -13.17 12.25
C ASP A 64 15.65 -14.39 11.55
N ARG A 65 15.10 -14.82 10.42
CA ARG A 65 15.63 -15.93 9.63
C ARG A 65 16.97 -15.53 9.00
N PRO A 66 18.03 -16.33 9.13
CA PRO A 66 19.35 -16.02 8.52
C PRO A 66 19.28 -15.76 7.01
N GLU A 67 18.53 -16.60 6.28
CA GLU A 67 18.36 -16.48 4.84
C GLU A 67 17.60 -15.21 4.43
N GLN A 68 16.69 -14.72 5.28
CA GLN A 68 16.01 -13.43 5.08
C GLN A 68 17.02 -12.28 5.22
N GLY A 69 17.89 -12.36 6.20
CA GLY A 69 18.96 -11.38 6.40
C GLY A 69 19.96 -11.34 5.23
N GLU A 70 20.36 -12.51 4.72
CA GLU A 70 21.23 -12.62 3.55
C GLU A 70 20.58 -12.01 2.30
N TRP A 71 19.32 -12.35 2.04
CA TRP A 71 18.54 -11.78 0.96
C TRP A 71 18.44 -10.25 1.07
N TRP A 72 18.13 -9.73 2.26
CA TRP A 72 18.04 -8.29 2.49
C TRP A 72 19.38 -7.59 2.27
N ASN A 73 20.48 -8.19 2.68
CA ASN A 73 21.81 -7.65 2.44
C ASN A 73 22.13 -7.48 0.94
N GLU A 74 21.60 -8.35 0.07
CA GLU A 74 21.74 -8.19 -1.38
C GLU A 74 20.77 -7.13 -1.92
N MET A 75 19.50 -7.16 -1.47
CA MET A 75 18.47 -6.22 -1.90
C MET A 75 18.82 -4.77 -1.53
N SER A 76 19.37 -4.56 -0.34
CA SER A 76 19.71 -3.22 0.15
C SER A 76 20.76 -2.51 -0.71
N LYS A 77 21.60 -3.23 -1.44
CA LYS A 77 22.59 -2.66 -2.38
C LYS A 77 21.96 -2.01 -3.61
N LEU A 78 20.70 -2.32 -3.92
CA LEU A 78 19.96 -1.75 -5.05
C LEU A 78 19.38 -0.37 -4.71
N PHE A 79 19.40 0.02 -3.45
CA PHE A 79 18.91 1.32 -3.01
C PHE A 79 20.01 2.38 -3.04
N THR A 80 19.58 3.62 -3.29
CA THR A 80 20.42 4.81 -3.19
C THR A 80 19.92 5.68 -2.05
N GLY A 81 20.77 5.88 -1.04
CA GLY A 81 20.39 6.59 0.18
C GLY A 81 19.66 5.70 1.19
N ASP A 82 18.88 6.34 2.05
CA ASP A 82 18.23 5.67 3.17
C ASP A 82 17.00 4.89 2.73
N VAL A 83 16.79 3.73 3.37
CA VAL A 83 15.56 2.96 3.27
C VAL A 83 14.77 3.19 4.55
N THR A 84 13.50 3.53 4.40
CA THR A 84 12.60 3.73 5.53
C THR A 84 11.66 2.55 5.69
N PHE A 85 11.40 2.20 6.95
CA PHE A 85 10.42 1.20 7.33
C PHE A 85 9.40 1.85 8.26
N ARG A 86 8.11 1.64 7.97
CA ARG A 86 7.01 2.01 8.84
C ARG A 86 6.18 0.77 9.10
N GLU A 87 5.70 0.63 10.31
CA GLU A 87 4.96 -0.56 10.73
C GLU A 87 3.59 -0.16 11.27
N SER A 88 2.61 -1.05 11.11
CA SER A 88 1.28 -0.85 11.66
C SER A 88 0.59 -2.16 12.00
N THR A 89 -0.08 -2.17 13.15
CA THR A 89 -1.10 -3.16 13.53
C THR A 89 -2.52 -2.62 13.36
N ARG A 90 -2.67 -1.32 13.08
CA ARG A 90 -3.94 -0.66 12.76
C ARG A 90 -4.11 -0.64 11.25
N VAL A 91 -4.76 -1.69 10.75
CA VAL A 91 -4.88 -1.94 9.32
C VAL A 91 -6.33 -2.21 8.97
N ASP A 92 -6.86 -1.42 8.03
CA ASP A 92 -8.17 -1.61 7.43
C ASP A 92 -8.02 -2.05 5.97
N VAL A 93 -8.86 -2.98 5.53
CA VAL A 93 -8.86 -3.51 4.16
C VAL A 93 -10.29 -3.54 3.66
N ASP A 94 -10.51 -2.88 2.52
CA ASP A 94 -11.76 -2.97 1.78
C ASP A 94 -11.52 -3.61 0.41
N ALA A 95 -12.47 -4.43 -0.03
CA ALA A 95 -12.41 -5.09 -1.31
C ALA A 95 -13.79 -5.08 -1.98
N ASN A 96 -13.87 -4.43 -3.15
CA ASN A 96 -15.02 -4.45 -4.06
C ASN A 96 -14.76 -5.34 -5.28
N GLY A 97 -13.62 -6.02 -5.30
CA GLY A 97 -13.13 -6.95 -6.32
C GLY A 97 -11.94 -7.73 -5.78
N ASP A 98 -11.14 -8.32 -6.65
CA ASP A 98 -9.87 -8.93 -6.25
C ASP A 98 -8.72 -7.92 -6.44
N PRO A 99 -8.09 -7.42 -5.36
CA PRO A 99 -6.94 -6.51 -5.46
C PRO A 99 -5.76 -7.08 -6.26
N ASN A 100 -5.68 -8.41 -6.43
CA ASN A 100 -4.64 -9.04 -7.25
C ASN A 100 -4.86 -8.81 -8.76
N ASP A 101 -6.07 -8.42 -9.17
CA ASP A 101 -6.40 -8.08 -10.56
C ASP A 101 -6.14 -6.59 -10.89
N ALA A 102 -5.57 -5.83 -9.95
CA ALA A 102 -5.32 -4.41 -10.18
C ALA A 102 -4.28 -4.18 -11.28
N GLY A 103 -4.65 -3.38 -12.27
CA GLY A 103 -3.73 -2.91 -13.32
C GLY A 103 -2.96 -1.63 -12.92
N PHE A 104 -3.40 -0.97 -11.84
CA PHE A 104 -2.78 0.23 -11.31
C PHE A 104 -2.98 0.30 -9.80
N VAL A 105 -1.96 0.72 -9.07
CA VAL A 105 -2.06 1.00 -7.63
C VAL A 105 -1.51 2.39 -7.36
N GLN A 106 -2.29 3.21 -6.68
CA GLN A 106 -1.80 4.48 -6.16
C GLN A 106 -1.61 4.35 -4.65
N VAL A 107 -0.40 4.62 -4.19
CA VAL A 107 -0.12 4.69 -2.76
C VAL A 107 -0.11 6.15 -2.33
N MET A 108 -0.89 6.47 -1.31
CA MET A 108 -0.96 7.79 -0.71
C MET A 108 -0.37 7.74 0.70
N GLN A 109 0.48 8.68 1.02
CA GLN A 109 1.02 8.87 2.37
C GLN A 109 0.74 10.28 2.85
N GLY A 110 0.27 10.39 4.08
CA GLY A 110 -0.07 11.68 4.66
C GLY A 110 -0.17 11.60 6.18
N ARG A 111 -0.76 12.66 6.74
CA ARG A 111 -1.05 12.76 8.17
C ARG A 111 -2.47 13.31 8.36
N GLY A 112 -3.20 12.73 9.30
CA GLY A 112 -4.51 13.20 9.75
C GLY A 112 -4.48 13.70 11.19
N SER A 113 -5.34 14.64 11.50
CA SER A 113 -5.54 15.20 12.84
C SER A 113 -6.36 14.29 13.76
N ASP A 114 -7.26 13.50 13.19
CA ASP A 114 -8.16 12.60 13.91
C ASP A 114 -8.33 11.29 13.12
N PRO A 115 -7.47 10.26 13.35
CA PRO A 115 -7.56 8.99 12.65
C PRO A 115 -8.85 8.21 12.93
N GLU A 116 -9.44 8.35 14.15
CA GLU A 116 -10.69 7.66 14.49
C GLU A 116 -11.85 8.23 13.68
N ARG A 117 -11.94 9.57 13.61
CA ARG A 117 -12.96 10.24 12.79
C ARG A 117 -12.79 9.94 11.30
N ALA A 118 -11.55 9.90 10.81
CA ALA A 118 -11.27 9.52 9.41
C ALA A 118 -11.79 8.10 9.10
N ARG A 119 -11.58 7.14 10.01
CA ARG A 119 -12.07 5.76 9.86
C ARG A 119 -13.60 5.70 9.86
N GLU A 120 -14.25 6.45 10.75
CA GLU A 120 -15.72 6.55 10.77
C GLU A 120 -16.27 7.11 9.44
N LEU A 121 -15.64 8.15 8.91
CA LEU A 121 -16.02 8.73 7.61
C LEU A 121 -15.82 7.73 6.48
N MET A 122 -14.70 7.01 6.43
CA MET A 122 -14.47 6.00 5.39
C MET A 122 -15.50 4.86 5.43
N ALA A 123 -16.00 4.52 6.61
CA ALA A 123 -17.04 3.50 6.77
C ALA A 123 -18.45 3.99 6.42
N GLN A 124 -18.68 5.31 6.34
CA GLN A 124 -19.95 5.88 5.94
C GLN A 124 -20.13 5.78 4.43
N ASP A 125 -21.37 5.53 4.01
CA ASP A 125 -21.77 5.56 2.60
C ASP A 125 -20.89 4.71 1.65
N ALA A 126 -20.32 3.61 2.15
CA ALA A 126 -19.40 2.76 1.38
C ALA A 126 -19.99 2.31 0.04
N ASP A 127 -21.29 1.97 0.01
CA ASP A 127 -22.00 1.58 -1.22
C ASP A 127 -22.09 2.76 -2.21
N ALA A 128 -22.28 4.00 -1.72
CA ALA A 128 -22.33 5.18 -2.58
C ALA A 128 -20.93 5.51 -3.15
N TRP A 129 -19.87 5.35 -2.36
CA TRP A 129 -18.49 5.47 -2.83
C TRP A 129 -18.14 4.41 -3.87
N ALA A 130 -18.52 3.15 -3.64
CA ALA A 130 -18.31 2.06 -4.60
C ALA A 130 -19.06 2.32 -5.92
N ALA A 131 -20.27 2.85 -5.87
CA ALA A 131 -21.04 3.21 -7.05
C ALA A 131 -20.44 4.40 -7.80
N TYR A 132 -19.91 5.39 -7.08
CA TYR A 132 -19.24 6.57 -7.65
C TYR A 132 -17.89 6.24 -8.27
N ARG A 133 -17.09 5.38 -7.61
CA ARG A 133 -15.76 4.95 -8.04
C ARG A 133 -15.68 3.43 -8.26
N PRO A 134 -16.40 2.89 -9.26
CA PRO A 134 -16.36 1.45 -9.56
C PRO A 134 -15.02 0.98 -10.12
N ASP A 135 -14.13 1.90 -10.48
CA ASP A 135 -12.76 1.68 -10.86
C ASP A 135 -11.86 1.29 -9.67
N VAL A 136 -12.26 1.64 -8.43
CA VAL A 136 -11.59 1.24 -7.18
C VAL A 136 -12.06 -0.15 -6.80
N ILE A 137 -11.18 -1.15 -6.93
CA ILE A 137 -11.48 -2.56 -6.62
C ILE A 137 -11.03 -2.98 -5.22
N GLY A 138 -10.34 -2.11 -4.49
CA GLY A 138 -9.98 -2.34 -3.10
C GLY A 138 -9.09 -1.24 -2.52
N SER A 139 -8.91 -1.30 -1.22
CA SER A 139 -7.97 -0.45 -0.50
C SER A 139 -7.29 -1.19 0.66
N LEU A 140 -6.10 -0.75 1.01
CA LEU A 140 -5.35 -1.16 2.20
C LEU A 140 -4.87 0.09 2.91
N THR A 141 -5.39 0.36 4.11
CA THR A 141 -4.98 1.49 4.95
C THR A 141 -4.16 1.00 6.11
N ALA A 142 -2.99 1.57 6.31
CA ALA A 142 -2.12 1.34 7.46
C ALA A 142 -1.94 2.68 8.22
N GLU A 143 -2.40 2.73 9.46
CA GLU A 143 -2.23 3.88 10.33
C GLU A 143 -0.93 3.75 11.13
N HIS A 144 -0.15 4.82 11.16
CA HIS A 144 1.11 4.91 11.89
C HIS A 144 0.98 5.87 13.08
N ASP A 145 2.01 5.92 13.92
CA ASP A 145 2.02 6.83 15.05
C ASP A 145 2.01 8.32 14.63
N GLY A 146 1.42 9.14 15.49
CA GLY A 146 1.33 10.59 15.26
C GLY A 146 0.35 10.99 14.15
N GLY A 147 -0.62 10.13 13.84
CA GLY A 147 -1.65 10.38 12.83
C GLY A 147 -1.17 10.22 11.39
N ALA A 148 0.06 9.70 11.17
CA ALA A 148 0.53 9.37 9.84
C ALA A 148 -0.21 8.15 9.28
N TYR A 149 -0.35 8.07 7.96
CA TYR A 149 -1.00 6.94 7.28
C TYR A 149 -0.32 6.60 5.96
N THR A 150 -0.52 5.37 5.53
CA THR A 150 -0.23 4.88 4.19
C THR A 150 -1.48 4.16 3.67
N VAL A 151 -1.98 4.58 2.53
CA VAL A 151 -3.14 3.97 1.85
C VAL A 151 -2.69 3.48 0.49
N ALA A 152 -2.95 2.22 0.16
CA ALA A 152 -2.86 1.70 -1.20
C ALA A 152 -4.28 1.57 -1.75
N LEU A 153 -4.56 2.26 -2.85
CA LEU A 153 -5.79 2.16 -3.62
C LEU A 153 -5.53 1.31 -4.87
N TYR A 154 -6.34 0.29 -5.05
CA TYR A 154 -6.23 -0.66 -6.16
C TYR A 154 -7.26 -0.31 -7.23
N PHE A 155 -6.82 -0.13 -8.47
CA PHE A 155 -7.67 0.25 -9.58
C PHE A 155 -7.60 -0.78 -10.71
N THR A 156 -8.66 -0.89 -11.48
CA THR A 156 -8.70 -1.74 -12.67
C THR A 156 -7.64 -1.35 -13.70
N SER A 157 -7.38 -0.05 -13.86
CA SER A 157 -6.32 0.50 -14.72
C SER A 157 -5.97 1.94 -14.33
N GLU A 158 -4.82 2.45 -14.79
CA GLU A 158 -4.46 3.86 -14.64
C GLU A 158 -5.47 4.78 -15.36
N GLU A 159 -5.90 4.42 -16.58
CA GLU A 159 -6.87 5.19 -17.34
C GLU A 159 -8.19 5.36 -16.56
N ALA A 160 -8.75 4.26 -16.02
CA ALA A 160 -9.96 4.30 -15.22
C ALA A 160 -9.80 5.14 -13.95
N ALA A 161 -8.63 5.07 -13.29
CA ALA A 161 -8.33 5.89 -12.12
C ALA A 161 -8.36 7.40 -12.48
N ARG A 162 -7.68 7.80 -13.58
CA ARG A 162 -7.63 9.20 -14.03
C ARG A 162 -8.99 9.73 -14.50
N GLU A 163 -9.78 8.90 -15.17
CA GLU A 163 -11.18 9.24 -15.49
C GLU A 163 -12.01 9.42 -14.22
N GLY A 164 -11.84 8.53 -13.24
CA GLY A 164 -12.54 8.60 -11.95
C GLY A 164 -12.20 9.87 -11.16
N GLU A 165 -10.94 10.30 -11.15
CA GLU A 165 -10.47 11.53 -10.51
C GLU A 165 -11.09 12.81 -11.10
N GLN A 166 -11.52 12.77 -12.36
CA GLN A 166 -12.14 13.91 -13.05
C GLN A 166 -13.66 13.99 -12.87
N LYS A 167 -14.29 12.96 -12.30
CA LYS A 167 -15.74 12.95 -12.08
C LYS A 167 -16.13 13.98 -11.03
N GLU A 168 -17.26 14.66 -11.28
CA GLU A 168 -17.85 15.52 -10.25
C GLU A 168 -18.35 14.68 -9.08
N VAL A 169 -17.92 15.02 -7.86
CA VAL A 169 -18.37 14.32 -6.64
C VAL A 169 -19.87 14.53 -6.46
N PRO A 170 -20.66 13.45 -6.28
CA PRO A 170 -22.08 13.53 -6.00
C PRO A 170 -22.37 14.39 -4.77
N PRO A 171 -23.48 15.17 -4.75
CA PRO A 171 -23.80 16.07 -3.65
C PRO A 171 -23.85 15.39 -2.28
N GLU A 172 -24.31 14.15 -2.24
CA GLU A 172 -24.39 13.32 -1.02
C GLU A 172 -23.03 12.96 -0.43
N LEU A 173 -21.98 12.88 -1.25
CA LEU A 173 -20.61 12.56 -0.83
C LEU A 173 -19.74 13.79 -0.58
N LYS A 174 -20.18 15.00 -1.04
CA LYS A 174 -19.40 16.23 -0.91
C LYS A 174 -19.08 16.57 0.55
N ALA A 175 -20.08 16.51 1.43
CA ALA A 175 -19.90 16.87 2.83
C ALA A 175 -18.89 15.94 3.54
N GLN A 176 -18.94 14.65 3.23
CA GLN A 176 -18.00 13.67 3.76
C GLN A 176 -16.58 13.91 3.24
N MET A 177 -16.43 14.22 1.95
CA MET A 177 -15.14 14.55 1.36
C MET A 177 -14.54 15.84 1.96
N GLU A 178 -15.34 16.89 2.13
CA GLU A 178 -14.93 18.14 2.76
C GLU A 178 -14.48 17.93 4.22
N GLU A 179 -15.19 17.07 4.96
CA GLU A 179 -14.81 16.73 6.33
C GLU A 179 -13.51 15.92 6.35
N MET A 180 -13.33 14.96 5.43
CA MET A 180 -12.09 14.20 5.30
C MET A 180 -10.91 15.12 4.97
N ASP A 181 -11.08 16.05 4.05
CA ASP A 181 -10.06 17.03 3.69
C ASP A 181 -9.68 17.93 4.87
N ALA A 182 -10.67 18.33 5.69
CA ALA A 182 -10.42 19.12 6.90
C ALA A 182 -9.63 18.38 7.98
N LEU A 183 -9.62 17.07 7.98
CA LEU A 183 -8.79 16.24 8.86
C LEU A 183 -7.34 16.15 8.38
N SER A 184 -7.04 16.49 7.13
CA SER A 184 -5.70 16.37 6.56
C SER A 184 -4.73 17.41 7.13
N ILE A 185 -3.52 16.99 7.49
CA ILE A 185 -2.43 17.86 7.92
C ILE A 185 -1.39 17.93 6.80
N GLY A 186 -1.38 19.06 6.10
CA GLY A 186 -0.52 19.26 4.92
C GLY A 186 -1.05 18.55 3.67
N GLN A 187 -0.19 18.47 2.67
CA GLN A 187 -0.52 17.77 1.42
C GLN A 187 -0.02 16.33 1.48
N PRO A 188 -0.82 15.33 1.11
CA PRO A 188 -0.35 13.96 0.99
C PRO A 188 0.62 13.81 -0.19
N GLU A 189 1.50 12.83 -0.09
CA GLU A 189 2.36 12.37 -1.18
C GLU A 189 1.71 11.20 -1.89
N PHE A 190 1.84 11.16 -3.22
CA PHE A 190 1.28 10.10 -4.06
C PHE A 190 2.38 9.36 -4.80
N PHE A 191 2.24 8.03 -4.85
CA PHE A 191 3.15 7.14 -5.56
C PHE A 191 2.34 6.28 -6.53
N ASP A 192 2.50 6.54 -7.81
CA ASP A 192 1.81 5.84 -8.88
C ASP A 192 2.59 4.59 -9.28
N LEU A 193 2.02 3.43 -9.02
CA LEU A 193 2.56 2.15 -9.41
C LEU A 193 1.84 1.69 -10.70
N LYS A 194 2.36 2.07 -11.84
CA LYS A 194 1.78 1.76 -13.16
C LYS A 194 1.91 0.29 -13.55
N GLN A 195 2.87 -0.40 -12.95
CA GLN A 195 3.07 -1.84 -13.07
C GLN A 195 3.23 -2.42 -11.65
N PRO A 196 2.12 -2.53 -10.90
CA PRO A 196 2.17 -2.97 -9.52
C PRO A 196 2.62 -4.43 -9.42
N TRP A 197 3.37 -4.73 -8.38
CA TRP A 197 3.76 -6.08 -8.00
C TRP A 197 2.80 -6.55 -6.90
N LEU A 198 1.95 -7.53 -7.25
CA LEU A 198 0.90 -8.05 -6.40
C LEU A 198 1.23 -9.52 -6.13
N ASP A 199 1.86 -9.76 -4.99
CA ASP A 199 2.36 -11.09 -4.65
C ASP A 199 1.55 -11.66 -3.48
N SER A 200 1.13 -12.92 -3.58
CA SER A 200 0.32 -13.63 -2.59
C SER A 200 0.88 -15.04 -2.33
N PRO A 201 0.65 -15.63 -1.16
CA PRO A 201 0.94 -17.04 -0.91
C PRO A 201 0.25 -17.93 -1.95
N ARG A 202 0.96 -18.96 -2.39
CA ARG A 202 0.43 -19.97 -3.33
C ARG A 202 -0.19 -21.13 -2.57
#